data_f14a23fa89c9d5694899c6878d9a6aea
#
_entry.id   f14a23fa89c9d5694899c6878d9a6aea
#
_cell.length_a   1.000
_cell.length_b   1.000
_cell.length_c   1.000
_cell.angle_alpha   90.00
_cell.angle_beta   90.00
_cell.angle_gamma   90.00
#
_symmetry.space_group_name_H-M   'P 1'
#
loop_
_entity.id
_entity.type
_entity.pdbx_description
1 polymer ?
#
loop_
_entity_poly.entity_id
_entity_poly.type
_entity_poly.pdbx_seq_one_letter_code
_entity_poly.pdbx_strand_id
1 'polypeptide(L)'
;MQTVIDPIAEPKAESVADNSSDVTEKISSRIESNSKELKNIGFYRRELMPLLGPEVFVNNPVRLGWFAATAVVSLLAFAAIVALDLPWYAKLPLGILIGLSNGVLGFATHELLHGSIVKSERVQNFFGFFGLMPFLISPTYWRYVHNRLHHGKTQQTIRDPDAFPTLRIYRSSKFVKAIFPFTPGSGHKRSAFYFFFWLSFHEFTAQIYHRYRNGIFDGMNHRRVTIELGAQVAIMIAFLAIAGPANWLWVMVLPIAAQNYLLVSYIATNHNLSPLTSENDPLVNSLTVTNHPVIEFLTLNFGYHVEHHLFPTVSPVHAKKIHKALLAKFPQEYKVMPKWKAMKALYSTPRIYKNAKSLIHPETLQTFDTI
;
A
#
# COMPACT_ATOMS: atom_id res chain seq x y z
N MET A 1 74.42 11.45 13.73
CA MET A 1 73.77 10.90 12.52
C MET A 1 72.24 10.88 12.76
N GLN A 2 71.57 11.97 12.37
CA GLN A 2 70.13 12.12 12.51
C GLN A 2 69.50 11.68 11.17
N THR A 3 68.72 10.66 11.19
CA THR A 3 67.87 10.26 10.05
C THR A 3 66.54 11.00 10.14
N VAL A 4 66.30 11.89 9.19
CA VAL A 4 65.04 12.60 8.94
C VAL A 4 64.09 11.60 8.31
N ILE A 5 62.90 11.41 8.90
CA ILE A 5 61.81 10.64 8.33
C ILE A 5 60.84 11.64 7.68
N ASP A 6 60.68 11.57 6.35
CA ASP A 6 59.72 12.34 5.59
C ASP A 6 58.27 11.92 5.95
N PRO A 7 57.32 12.89 6.02
CA PRO A 7 55.93 12.58 6.29
C PRO A 7 55.25 11.97 5.05
N ILE A 8 54.55 10.85 5.26
CA ILE A 8 53.71 10.16 4.30
C ILE A 8 52.54 11.07 3.94
N ALA A 9 52.42 11.38 2.67
CA ALA A 9 51.32 12.15 2.12
C ALA A 9 49.98 11.39 2.27
N GLU A 10 48.97 12.02 2.88
CA GLU A 10 47.61 11.53 2.93
C GLU A 10 46.99 11.46 1.51
N PRO A 11 46.24 10.41 1.15
CA PRO A 11 45.55 10.37 -0.13
C PRO A 11 44.40 11.37 -0.11
N LYS A 12 44.38 12.27 -1.10
CA LYS A 12 43.29 13.19 -1.37
C LYS A 12 41.99 12.41 -1.53
N ALA A 13 40.99 12.72 -0.72
CA ALA A 13 39.64 12.25 -0.89
C ALA A 13 39.06 12.82 -2.23
N GLU A 14 39.07 12.00 -3.26
CA GLU A 14 38.31 12.30 -4.48
C GLU A 14 36.81 12.30 -4.13
N SER A 15 36.16 13.41 -4.47
CA SER A 15 34.77 13.68 -4.20
C SER A 15 33.85 12.67 -4.90
N VAL A 16 33.23 11.77 -4.12
CA VAL A 16 32.18 10.83 -4.57
C VAL A 16 30.85 11.56 -4.88
N ALA A 17 30.82 12.89 -4.82
CA ALA A 17 29.61 13.69 -4.96
C ALA A 17 29.15 13.92 -6.42
N ASP A 18 29.99 13.71 -7.44
CA ASP A 18 29.69 14.13 -8.81
C ASP A 18 29.05 13.05 -9.69
N ASN A 19 29.01 11.79 -9.24
CA ASN A 19 28.42 10.68 -10.00
C ASN A 19 26.93 10.43 -9.73
N SER A 20 26.35 11.00 -8.70
CA SER A 20 24.93 10.76 -8.36
C SER A 20 23.98 11.64 -9.16
N SER A 21 24.37 12.88 -9.48
CA SER A 21 23.59 13.81 -10.30
C SER A 21 23.53 13.37 -11.77
N ASP A 22 24.65 12.98 -12.36
CA ASP A 22 24.72 12.53 -13.77
C ASP A 22 23.96 11.20 -14.00
N VAL A 23 23.91 10.33 -12.99
CA VAL A 23 23.16 9.07 -13.05
C VAL A 23 21.64 9.31 -12.88
N THR A 24 21.27 10.26 -12.02
CA THR A 24 19.86 10.64 -11.83
C THR A 24 19.34 11.34 -13.09
N GLU A 25 20.14 12.17 -13.72
CA GLU A 25 19.83 12.87 -14.95
C GLU A 25 19.73 11.93 -16.17
N LYS A 26 20.61 10.94 -16.30
CA LYS A 26 20.52 9.88 -17.34
C LYS A 26 19.36 8.90 -17.15
N ILE A 27 18.95 8.63 -15.91
CA ILE A 27 17.73 7.84 -15.64
C ILE A 27 16.51 8.71 -15.97
N SER A 28 16.50 9.99 -15.58
CA SER A 28 15.45 10.94 -15.89
C SER A 28 15.29 11.10 -17.42
N SER A 29 16.37 11.32 -18.16
CA SER A 29 16.33 11.50 -19.63
C SER A 29 15.89 10.24 -20.38
N ARG A 30 16.22 9.03 -19.91
CA ARG A 30 15.70 7.76 -20.47
C ARG A 30 14.22 7.50 -20.12
N ILE A 31 13.76 8.01 -18.97
CA ILE A 31 12.35 7.98 -18.59
C ILE A 31 11.58 9.06 -19.38
N GLU A 32 12.19 10.22 -19.62
CA GLU A 32 11.62 11.33 -20.40
C GLU A 32 11.35 10.98 -21.87
N SER A 33 12.09 10.05 -22.49
CA SER A 33 11.78 9.59 -23.86
C SER A 33 10.42 8.88 -23.98
N ASN A 34 9.85 8.39 -22.86
CA ASN A 34 8.51 7.81 -22.78
C ASN A 34 7.45 8.80 -22.24
N SER A 35 7.84 10.01 -21.82
CA SER A 35 6.92 10.99 -21.18
C SER A 35 5.93 11.63 -22.17
N LYS A 36 6.17 11.54 -23.46
CA LYS A 36 5.26 12.10 -24.50
C LYS A 36 3.88 11.45 -24.57
N GLU A 37 3.70 10.26 -23.98
CA GLU A 37 2.43 9.54 -23.97
C GLU A 37 1.70 9.60 -22.63
N LEU A 38 2.36 10.03 -21.53
CA LEU A 38 1.74 10.09 -20.20
C LEU A 38 0.85 11.32 -20.05
N LYS A 39 -0.32 11.13 -19.44
CA LYS A 39 -1.29 12.19 -19.18
C LYS A 39 -1.45 12.40 -17.67
N ASN A 40 -1.52 13.65 -17.24
CA ASN A 40 -1.73 13.93 -15.83
C ASN A 40 -3.20 13.74 -15.41
N ILE A 41 -3.44 13.60 -14.11
CA ILE A 41 -4.76 13.41 -13.52
C ILE A 41 -5.74 14.53 -13.95
N GLY A 42 -5.28 15.76 -14.07
CA GLY A 42 -6.09 16.92 -14.48
C GLY A 42 -6.69 16.78 -15.87
N PHE A 43 -5.99 16.12 -16.80
CA PHE A 43 -6.51 15.82 -18.13
C PHE A 43 -7.73 14.89 -18.02
N TYR A 44 -7.58 13.76 -17.35
CA TYR A 44 -8.69 12.79 -17.21
C TYR A 44 -9.88 13.35 -16.45
N ARG A 45 -9.63 14.13 -15.39
CA ARG A 45 -10.72 14.77 -14.63
C ARG A 45 -11.53 15.73 -15.48
N ARG A 46 -10.91 16.55 -16.32
CA ARG A 46 -11.61 17.45 -17.24
C ARG A 46 -12.51 16.70 -18.22
N GLU A 47 -12.03 15.56 -18.72
CA GLU A 47 -12.78 14.74 -19.68
C GLU A 47 -13.94 13.96 -19.05
N LEU A 48 -13.79 13.55 -17.78
CA LEU A 48 -14.76 12.70 -17.09
C LEU A 48 -15.81 13.50 -16.31
N MET A 49 -15.45 14.65 -15.71
CA MET A 49 -16.38 15.43 -14.88
C MET A 49 -17.70 15.78 -15.58
N PRO A 50 -17.75 16.13 -16.88
CA PRO A 50 -19.02 16.39 -17.58
C PRO A 50 -19.95 15.16 -17.68
N LEU A 51 -19.39 13.95 -17.53
CA LEU A 51 -20.14 12.68 -17.59
C LEU A 51 -20.65 12.22 -16.20
N LEU A 52 -20.22 12.91 -15.14
CA LEU A 52 -20.52 12.58 -13.75
C LEU A 52 -21.48 13.63 -13.18
N GLY A 53 -22.58 13.17 -12.61
CA GLY A 53 -23.52 14.06 -11.93
C GLY A 53 -22.96 14.62 -10.62
N PRO A 54 -23.48 15.77 -10.13
CA PRO A 54 -22.99 16.42 -8.91
C PRO A 54 -23.09 15.54 -7.65
N GLU A 55 -24.03 14.59 -7.63
CA GLU A 55 -24.22 13.65 -6.54
C GLU A 55 -23.02 12.75 -6.30
N VAL A 56 -22.15 12.56 -7.31
CA VAL A 56 -20.90 11.76 -7.20
C VAL A 56 -19.90 12.42 -6.24
N PHE A 57 -19.95 13.74 -6.12
CA PHE A 57 -18.98 14.55 -5.35
C PHE A 57 -19.47 14.89 -3.94
N VAL A 58 -20.61 14.34 -3.51
CA VAL A 58 -21.17 14.56 -2.18
C VAL A 58 -20.57 13.55 -1.19
N ASN A 59 -20.16 14.03 0.00
CA ASN A 59 -19.71 13.17 1.08
C ASN A 59 -20.83 12.19 1.52
N ASN A 60 -20.42 10.99 1.93
CA ASN A 60 -21.36 9.94 2.34
C ASN A 60 -21.16 9.54 3.81
N PRO A 61 -21.71 10.32 4.80
CA PRO A 61 -21.48 10.05 6.22
C PRO A 61 -22.11 8.74 6.72
N VAL A 62 -23.10 8.17 6.00
CA VAL A 62 -23.70 6.87 6.36
C VAL A 62 -22.64 5.76 6.40
N ARG A 63 -21.55 5.91 5.64
CA ARG A 63 -20.45 4.94 5.62
C ARG A 63 -19.64 4.88 6.94
N LEU A 64 -19.83 5.82 7.86
CA LEU A 64 -19.37 5.67 9.25
C LEU A 64 -19.97 4.42 9.93
N GLY A 65 -21.12 3.95 9.47
CA GLY A 65 -21.72 2.70 9.94
C GLY A 65 -20.81 1.47 9.80
N TRP A 66 -19.89 1.46 8.85
CA TRP A 66 -18.91 0.37 8.73
C TRP A 66 -17.96 0.28 9.91
N PHE A 67 -17.59 1.41 10.53
CA PHE A 67 -16.77 1.41 11.73
C PHE A 67 -17.50 0.76 12.91
N ALA A 68 -18.78 1.07 13.07
CA ALA A 68 -19.61 0.43 14.11
C ALA A 68 -19.80 -1.07 13.81
N ALA A 69 -20.16 -1.43 12.60
CA ALA A 69 -20.40 -2.83 12.21
C ALA A 69 -19.15 -3.69 12.41
N THR A 70 -17.99 -3.24 11.92
CA THR A 70 -16.74 -3.99 12.06
C THR A 70 -16.26 -4.06 13.51
N ALA A 71 -16.43 -2.98 14.29
CA ALA A 71 -16.11 -2.98 15.72
C ALA A 71 -16.98 -3.98 16.48
N VAL A 72 -18.30 -4.00 16.26
CA VAL A 72 -19.23 -4.95 16.90
C VAL A 72 -18.85 -6.39 16.57
N VAL A 73 -18.62 -6.70 15.29
CA VAL A 73 -18.23 -8.06 14.87
C VAL A 73 -16.90 -8.48 15.52
N SER A 74 -15.88 -7.61 15.49
CA SER A 74 -14.57 -7.95 16.07
C SER A 74 -14.63 -8.10 17.59
N LEU A 75 -15.36 -7.22 18.30
CA LEU A 75 -15.48 -7.27 19.74
C LEU A 75 -16.29 -8.48 20.22
N LEU A 76 -17.37 -8.84 19.53
CA LEU A 76 -18.16 -10.03 19.85
C LEU A 76 -17.34 -11.33 19.61
N ALA A 77 -16.61 -11.40 18.49
CA ALA A 77 -15.74 -12.55 18.23
C ALA A 77 -14.59 -12.64 19.25
N PHE A 78 -13.97 -11.50 19.60
CA PHE A 78 -12.95 -11.42 20.65
C PHE A 78 -13.51 -11.88 22.01
N ALA A 79 -14.66 -11.34 22.43
CA ALA A 79 -15.31 -11.72 23.68
C ALA A 79 -15.66 -13.22 23.71
N ALA A 80 -16.16 -13.79 22.62
CA ALA A 80 -16.43 -15.22 22.52
C ALA A 80 -15.17 -16.06 22.69
N ILE A 81 -14.06 -15.68 22.03
CA ILE A 81 -12.76 -16.40 22.15
C ILE A 81 -12.23 -16.38 23.58
N VAL A 82 -12.39 -15.23 24.27
CA VAL A 82 -11.78 -15.02 25.59
C VAL A 82 -12.67 -15.55 26.73
N ALA A 83 -13.99 -15.34 26.66
CA ALA A 83 -14.90 -15.63 27.75
C ALA A 83 -15.51 -17.04 27.69
N LEU A 84 -15.52 -17.69 26.51
CA LEU A 84 -16.09 -19.01 26.35
C LEU A 84 -14.98 -20.06 26.22
N ASP A 85 -15.19 -21.23 26.83
CA ASP A 85 -14.26 -22.36 26.67
C ASP A 85 -14.48 -23.06 25.32
N LEU A 86 -14.07 -22.36 24.24
CA LEU A 86 -14.25 -22.84 22.89
C LEU A 86 -13.10 -23.76 22.47
N PRO A 87 -13.40 -24.87 21.75
CA PRO A 87 -12.38 -25.67 21.12
C PRO A 87 -11.68 -24.91 19.98
N TRP A 88 -10.46 -25.31 19.64
CA TRP A 88 -9.63 -24.63 18.63
C TRP A 88 -10.33 -24.45 17.28
N TYR A 89 -11.12 -25.43 16.83
CA TYR A 89 -11.85 -25.37 15.57
C TYR A 89 -13.01 -24.35 15.57
N ALA A 90 -13.51 -23.93 16.74
CA ALA A 90 -14.45 -22.82 16.87
C ALA A 90 -13.72 -21.47 17.00
N LYS A 91 -12.54 -21.42 17.65
CA LYS A 91 -11.70 -20.22 17.73
C LYS A 91 -11.12 -19.83 16.36
N LEU A 92 -10.81 -20.81 15.50
CA LEU A 92 -10.23 -20.57 14.16
C LEU A 92 -11.09 -19.66 13.28
N PRO A 93 -12.37 -19.96 12.98
CA PRO A 93 -13.21 -19.07 12.17
C PRO A 93 -13.45 -17.70 12.83
N LEU A 94 -13.52 -17.63 14.15
CA LEU A 94 -13.68 -16.35 14.86
C LEU A 94 -12.44 -15.47 14.70
N GLY A 95 -11.24 -16.03 14.80
CA GLY A 95 -9.99 -15.29 14.57
C GLY A 95 -9.87 -14.80 13.11
N ILE A 96 -10.25 -15.63 12.14
CA ILE A 96 -10.32 -15.22 10.73
C ILE A 96 -11.36 -14.09 10.55
N LEU A 97 -12.51 -14.19 11.18
CA LEU A 97 -13.57 -13.18 11.14
C LEU A 97 -13.11 -11.84 11.70
N ILE A 98 -12.38 -11.82 12.83
CA ILE A 98 -11.74 -10.61 13.36
C ILE A 98 -10.82 -9.99 12.29
N GLY A 99 -9.94 -10.79 11.69
CA GLY A 99 -9.00 -10.30 10.69
C GLY A 99 -9.68 -9.77 9.42
N LEU A 100 -10.69 -10.45 8.89
CA LEU A 100 -11.48 -9.98 7.75
C LEU A 100 -12.24 -8.69 8.09
N SER A 101 -12.81 -8.61 9.29
CA SER A 101 -13.49 -7.40 9.79
C SER A 101 -12.53 -6.22 9.90
N ASN A 102 -11.33 -6.44 10.44
CA ASN A 102 -10.26 -5.43 10.47
C ASN A 102 -9.85 -5.01 9.04
N GLY A 103 -9.77 -5.93 8.09
CA GLY A 103 -9.48 -5.60 6.69
C GLY A 103 -10.54 -4.70 6.06
N VAL A 104 -11.82 -4.97 6.30
CA VAL A 104 -12.94 -4.11 5.88
C VAL A 104 -12.86 -2.73 6.56
N LEU A 105 -12.52 -2.72 7.87
CA LEU A 105 -12.27 -1.48 8.61
C LEU A 105 -11.11 -0.68 7.99
N GLY A 106 -10.05 -1.34 7.53
CA GLY A 106 -8.95 -0.72 6.79
C GLY A 106 -9.42 -0.01 5.52
N PHE A 107 -10.28 -0.64 4.72
CA PHE A 107 -10.88 -0.01 3.53
C PHE A 107 -11.78 1.17 3.89
N ALA A 108 -12.61 1.06 4.93
CA ALA A 108 -13.44 2.17 5.40
C ALA A 108 -12.59 3.34 5.91
N THR A 109 -11.48 3.05 6.59
CA THR A 109 -10.54 4.06 7.09
C THR A 109 -9.79 4.75 5.97
N HIS A 110 -9.38 4.02 4.95
CA HIS A 110 -8.79 4.56 3.73
C HIS A 110 -9.74 5.59 3.08
N GLU A 111 -11.01 5.23 2.90
CA GLU A 111 -12.05 6.13 2.37
C GLU A 111 -12.25 7.37 3.27
N LEU A 112 -12.32 7.18 4.58
CA LEU A 112 -12.48 8.27 5.56
C LEU A 112 -11.32 9.27 5.49
N LEU A 113 -10.08 8.79 5.46
CA LEU A 113 -8.89 9.64 5.50
C LEU A 113 -8.61 10.36 4.17
N HIS A 114 -9.27 9.97 3.08
CA HIS A 114 -9.38 10.75 1.85
C HIS A 114 -10.46 11.84 1.91
N GLY A 115 -11.28 11.86 2.97
CA GLY A 115 -12.33 12.87 3.15
C GLY A 115 -13.60 12.64 2.33
N SER A 116 -13.83 11.44 1.81
CA SER A 116 -15.03 11.08 1.04
C SER A 116 -16.24 10.80 1.93
N ILE A 117 -16.03 10.40 3.19
CA ILE A 117 -17.10 10.13 4.16
C ILE A 117 -17.52 11.44 4.86
N VAL A 118 -16.57 12.13 5.48
CA VAL A 118 -16.78 13.41 6.18
C VAL A 118 -15.58 14.34 5.96
N LYS A 119 -15.82 15.66 6.02
CA LYS A 119 -14.75 16.67 5.87
C LYS A 119 -14.12 17.06 7.22
N SER A 120 -14.79 16.79 8.35
CA SER A 120 -14.29 17.15 9.67
C SER A 120 -13.00 16.41 10.02
N GLU A 121 -11.88 17.11 10.11
CA GLU A 121 -10.59 16.52 10.50
C GLU A 121 -10.62 15.88 11.90
N ARG A 122 -11.39 16.42 12.82
CA ARG A 122 -11.55 15.84 14.17
C ARG A 122 -12.16 14.44 14.09
N VAL A 123 -13.23 14.29 13.29
CA VAL A 123 -13.90 13.00 13.06
C VAL A 123 -12.97 12.04 12.34
N GLN A 124 -12.29 12.51 11.28
CA GLN A 124 -11.32 11.69 10.55
C GLN A 124 -10.16 11.23 11.45
N ASN A 125 -9.64 12.09 12.33
CA ASN A 125 -8.55 11.73 13.25
C ASN A 125 -9.00 10.69 14.27
N PHE A 126 -10.20 10.86 14.84
CA PHE A 126 -10.76 9.93 15.82
C PHE A 126 -10.99 8.54 15.20
N PHE A 127 -11.82 8.45 14.18
CA PHE A 127 -12.10 7.17 13.53
C PHE A 127 -10.87 6.60 12.80
N GLY A 128 -10.01 7.43 12.23
CA GLY A 128 -8.77 7.02 11.60
C GLY A 128 -7.79 6.38 12.58
N PHE A 129 -7.71 6.90 13.83
CA PHE A 129 -6.87 6.32 14.88
C PHE A 129 -7.31 4.88 15.22
N PHE A 130 -8.59 4.67 15.49
CA PHE A 130 -9.11 3.33 15.80
C PHE A 130 -9.16 2.41 14.57
N GLY A 131 -9.44 2.96 13.40
CA GLY A 131 -9.51 2.19 12.16
C GLY A 131 -8.15 1.68 11.68
N LEU A 132 -7.06 2.41 11.95
CA LEU A 132 -5.70 1.97 11.64
C LEU A 132 -5.01 1.23 12.80
N MET A 133 -5.62 1.21 14.00
CA MET A 133 -5.05 0.56 15.18
C MET A 133 -4.76 -0.94 14.98
N PRO A 134 -5.62 -1.76 14.34
CA PRO A 134 -5.33 -3.17 14.11
C PRO A 134 -4.08 -3.44 13.25
N PHE A 135 -3.64 -2.42 12.50
CA PHE A 135 -2.46 -2.46 11.63
C PHE A 135 -1.24 -1.81 12.28
N LEU A 136 -1.40 -1.17 13.45
CA LEU A 136 -0.38 -0.34 14.10
C LEU A 136 0.15 0.75 13.16
N ILE A 137 -0.76 1.45 12.48
CA ILE A 137 -0.43 2.53 11.56
C ILE A 137 -0.97 3.86 12.13
N SER A 138 -0.09 4.83 12.33
CA SER A 138 -0.48 6.18 12.73
C SER A 138 -1.29 6.86 11.62
N PRO A 139 -2.45 7.50 11.90
CA PRO A 139 -3.18 8.28 10.90
C PRO A 139 -2.36 9.42 10.29
N THR A 140 -1.48 10.05 11.09
CA THR A 140 -0.58 11.11 10.62
C THR A 140 0.44 10.56 9.61
N TYR A 141 1.03 9.41 9.90
CA TYR A 141 1.93 8.70 8.99
C TYR A 141 1.17 8.28 7.72
N TRP A 142 0.00 7.65 7.85
CA TRP A 142 -0.78 7.17 6.72
C TRP A 142 -1.16 8.30 5.75
N ARG A 143 -1.66 9.44 6.26
CA ARG A 143 -1.95 10.60 5.41
C ARG A 143 -0.73 11.10 4.65
N TYR A 144 0.42 11.12 5.33
CA TYR A 144 1.64 11.58 4.68
C TYR A 144 2.08 10.62 3.57
N VAL A 145 2.15 9.33 3.90
CA VAL A 145 2.61 8.29 2.96
C VAL A 145 1.59 8.08 1.84
N HIS A 146 0.34 7.84 2.19
CA HIS A 146 -0.67 7.45 1.21
C HIS A 146 -1.17 8.65 0.38
N ASN A 147 -1.64 9.73 1.04
CA ASN A 147 -2.23 10.84 0.30
C ASN A 147 -1.19 11.72 -0.41
N ARG A 148 0.00 11.90 0.18
CA ARG A 148 1.01 12.81 -0.37
C ARG A 148 2.04 12.09 -1.24
N LEU A 149 2.62 10.98 -0.76
CA LEU A 149 3.65 10.27 -1.50
C LEU A 149 3.02 9.33 -2.53
N HIS A 150 2.21 8.36 -2.12
CA HIS A 150 1.63 7.36 -3.01
C HIS A 150 0.71 7.99 -4.07
N HIS A 151 -0.36 8.72 -3.67
CA HIS A 151 -1.25 9.40 -4.63
C HIS A 151 -0.57 10.51 -5.43
N GLY A 152 0.49 11.11 -4.89
CA GLY A 152 1.24 12.15 -5.61
C GLY A 152 2.30 11.60 -6.57
N LYS A 153 2.79 10.37 -6.34
CA LYS A 153 3.97 9.79 -6.99
C LYS A 153 3.80 8.33 -7.37
N THR A 154 2.56 7.88 -7.58
CA THR A 154 2.22 6.47 -7.86
C THR A 154 3.15 5.85 -8.89
N GLN A 155 3.77 4.71 -8.53
CA GLN A 155 4.73 3.94 -9.35
C GLN A 155 5.97 4.74 -9.80
N GLN A 156 6.33 5.83 -9.10
CA GLN A 156 7.62 6.50 -9.31
C GLN A 156 8.68 5.85 -8.42
N THR A 157 9.70 5.28 -9.01
CA THR A 157 10.80 4.63 -8.28
C THR A 157 11.37 5.53 -7.18
N ILE A 158 11.53 4.98 -5.96
CA ILE A 158 12.07 5.67 -4.77
C ILE A 158 11.14 6.74 -4.19
N ARG A 159 10.24 7.33 -4.97
CA ARG A 159 9.34 8.40 -4.52
C ARG A 159 8.00 7.86 -4.02
N ASP A 160 7.54 6.76 -4.60
CA ASP A 160 6.39 6.00 -4.13
C ASP A 160 6.87 4.87 -3.21
N PRO A 161 6.50 4.86 -1.90
CA PRO A 161 6.89 3.81 -0.98
C PRO A 161 6.38 2.42 -1.37
N ASP A 162 5.28 2.36 -2.15
CA ASP A 162 4.63 1.11 -2.57
C ASP A 162 5.21 0.54 -3.87
N ALA A 163 6.06 1.30 -4.57
CA ALA A 163 6.68 0.84 -5.80
C ALA A 163 7.75 -0.23 -5.55
N PHE A 164 7.68 -1.32 -6.29
CA PHE A 164 8.69 -2.38 -6.23
C PHE A 164 10.06 -1.93 -6.77
N PRO A 165 11.16 -2.52 -6.29
CA PRO A 165 12.51 -2.10 -6.62
C PRO A 165 12.89 -2.43 -8.06
N THR A 166 13.83 -1.66 -8.61
CA THR A 166 14.51 -1.96 -9.86
C THR A 166 15.61 -3.02 -9.66
N LEU A 167 16.07 -3.65 -10.74
CA LEU A 167 17.19 -4.60 -10.73
C LEU A 167 18.46 -3.98 -10.12
N ARG A 168 18.69 -2.69 -10.34
CA ARG A 168 19.81 -1.95 -9.72
C ARG A 168 19.71 -1.97 -8.20
N ILE A 169 18.52 -1.61 -7.66
CA ILE A 169 18.28 -1.62 -6.20
C ILE A 169 18.42 -3.05 -5.66
N TYR A 170 17.85 -4.05 -6.34
CA TYR A 170 18.02 -5.45 -5.95
C TYR A 170 19.50 -5.83 -5.84
N ARG A 171 20.33 -5.49 -6.84
CA ARG A 171 21.75 -5.84 -6.87
C ARG A 171 22.54 -5.18 -5.73
N SER A 172 22.21 -3.94 -5.35
CA SER A 172 22.92 -3.18 -4.32
C SER A 172 22.41 -3.41 -2.89
N SER A 173 21.14 -3.83 -2.70
CA SER A 173 20.52 -3.95 -1.38
C SER A 173 20.51 -5.39 -0.87
N LYS A 174 21.20 -5.66 0.24
CA LYS A 174 21.11 -6.95 0.95
C LYS A 174 19.69 -7.21 1.47
N PHE A 175 18.99 -6.16 1.91
CA PHE A 175 17.63 -6.26 2.40
C PHE A 175 16.65 -6.68 1.28
N VAL A 176 16.70 -6.04 0.11
CA VAL A 176 15.84 -6.40 -1.03
C VAL A 176 16.11 -7.83 -1.50
N LYS A 177 17.38 -8.27 -1.52
CA LYS A 177 17.72 -9.67 -1.82
C LYS A 177 17.13 -10.65 -0.80
N ALA A 178 17.16 -10.31 0.49
CA ALA A 178 16.61 -11.15 1.55
C ALA A 178 15.07 -11.26 1.49
N ILE A 179 14.37 -10.18 1.05
CA ILE A 179 12.92 -10.16 0.94
C ILE A 179 12.42 -10.78 -0.38
N PHE A 180 13.20 -10.74 -1.45
CA PHE A 180 12.78 -11.23 -2.77
C PHE A 180 12.17 -12.64 -2.76
N PRO A 181 12.71 -13.65 -2.04
CA PRO A 181 12.11 -14.99 -1.97
C PRO A 181 10.68 -15.03 -1.41
N PHE A 182 10.27 -13.99 -0.68
CA PHE A 182 8.92 -13.86 -0.15
C PHE A 182 7.96 -13.15 -1.12
N THR A 183 8.45 -12.45 -2.15
CA THR A 183 7.59 -11.68 -3.06
C THR A 183 6.88 -12.60 -4.06
N PRO A 184 5.65 -12.26 -4.49
CA PRO A 184 4.96 -12.99 -5.54
C PRO A 184 5.82 -13.08 -6.81
N GLY A 185 5.76 -14.21 -7.49
CA GLY A 185 6.51 -14.43 -8.73
C GLY A 185 8.02 -14.66 -8.58
N SER A 186 8.53 -14.78 -7.34
CA SER A 186 9.92 -15.15 -7.10
C SER A 186 10.24 -16.63 -7.39
N GLY A 187 9.22 -17.46 -7.67
CA GLY A 187 9.38 -18.91 -7.82
C GLY A 187 9.69 -19.66 -6.52
N HIS A 188 9.87 -18.96 -5.40
CA HIS A 188 10.25 -19.57 -4.14
C HIS A 188 9.01 -19.97 -3.31
N LYS A 189 9.07 -21.10 -2.58
CA LYS A 189 7.97 -21.57 -1.71
C LYS A 189 7.54 -20.53 -0.65
N ARG A 190 8.47 -19.68 -0.20
CA ARG A 190 8.19 -18.60 0.77
C ARG A 190 7.29 -17.49 0.23
N SER A 191 7.13 -17.38 -1.10
CA SER A 191 6.24 -16.38 -1.71
C SER A 191 4.78 -16.53 -1.31
N ALA A 192 4.35 -17.73 -0.87
CA ALA A 192 3.03 -17.98 -0.34
C ALA A 192 2.72 -17.14 0.93
N PHE A 193 3.74 -16.74 1.68
CA PHE A 193 3.56 -15.99 2.93
C PHE A 193 3.44 -14.48 2.75
N TYR A 194 3.80 -13.92 1.58
CA TYR A 194 3.83 -12.48 1.33
C TYR A 194 2.55 -11.77 1.78
N PHE A 195 1.41 -12.26 1.34
CA PHE A 195 0.12 -11.64 1.61
C PHE A 195 -0.31 -11.70 3.09
N PHE A 196 0.30 -12.56 3.91
CA PHE A 196 -0.09 -12.74 5.31
C PHE A 196 0.66 -11.83 6.29
N PHE A 197 1.76 -11.17 5.87
CA PHE A 197 2.56 -10.37 6.80
C PHE A 197 3.06 -9.04 6.23
N TRP A 198 3.09 -8.88 4.88
CA TRP A 198 3.84 -7.79 4.25
C TRP A 198 3.42 -6.40 4.70
N LEU A 199 2.12 -6.07 4.73
CA LEU A 199 1.65 -4.74 5.12
C LEU A 199 2.10 -4.39 6.54
N SER A 200 1.81 -5.26 7.52
CA SER A 200 2.19 -5.00 8.90
C SER A 200 3.71 -4.88 9.07
N PHE A 201 4.49 -5.71 8.39
CA PHE A 201 5.95 -5.65 8.42
C PHE A 201 6.48 -4.36 7.79
N HIS A 202 6.02 -4.03 6.59
CA HIS A 202 6.47 -2.87 5.83
C HIS A 202 6.12 -1.56 6.55
N GLU A 203 4.85 -1.38 6.92
CA GLU A 203 4.36 -0.17 7.55
C GLU A 203 4.95 0.04 8.95
N PHE A 204 5.07 -1.04 9.74
CA PHE A 204 5.70 -0.94 11.06
C PHE A 204 7.17 -0.56 10.96
N THR A 205 7.94 -1.23 10.10
CA THR A 205 9.37 -0.91 9.91
C THR A 205 9.58 0.49 9.32
N ALA A 206 8.71 0.94 8.43
CA ALA A 206 8.75 2.30 7.90
C ALA A 206 8.52 3.34 9.00
N GLN A 207 7.57 3.13 9.90
CA GLN A 207 7.27 4.05 11.00
C GLN A 207 8.36 4.08 12.10
N ILE A 208 8.97 2.95 12.46
CA ILE A 208 9.95 2.91 13.57
C ILE A 208 11.39 3.19 13.11
N TYR A 209 11.72 2.92 11.83
CA TYR A 209 13.09 2.98 11.34
C TYR A 209 13.27 3.89 10.12
N HIS A 210 12.57 3.64 9.00
CA HIS A 210 12.85 4.31 7.73
C HIS A 210 12.51 5.80 7.75
N ARG A 211 11.47 6.22 8.48
CA ARG A 211 11.06 7.63 8.57
C ARG A 211 12.11 8.58 9.14
N TYR A 212 13.12 8.07 9.84
CA TYR A 212 14.22 8.87 10.38
C TYR A 212 15.48 8.84 9.51
N ARG A 213 15.49 8.04 8.46
CA ARG A 213 16.67 7.81 7.61
C ARG A 213 16.45 8.14 6.14
N ASN A 214 15.24 8.41 5.75
CA ASN A 214 14.90 8.69 4.37
C ASN A 214 14.26 10.07 4.26
N GLY A 215 14.90 11.01 3.56
CA GLY A 215 14.46 12.40 3.39
C GLY A 215 13.07 12.58 2.78
N ILE A 216 12.50 11.53 2.18
CA ILE A 216 11.10 11.61 1.70
C ILE A 216 10.09 11.86 2.84
N PHE A 217 10.48 11.63 4.10
CA PHE A 217 9.64 11.83 5.29
C PHE A 217 9.88 13.16 6.02
N ASP A 218 10.80 14.02 5.56
CA ASP A 218 11.21 15.24 6.28
C ASP A 218 10.06 16.22 6.55
N GLY A 219 9.02 16.23 5.73
CA GLY A 219 7.84 17.09 5.93
C GLY A 219 6.76 16.51 6.85
N MET A 220 7.01 15.38 7.52
CA MET A 220 6.04 14.70 8.38
C MET A 220 6.17 15.09 9.84
N ASN A 221 5.06 15.12 10.60
CA ASN A 221 5.10 15.34 12.04
C ASN A 221 5.51 14.06 12.79
N HIS A 222 6.82 13.82 12.89
CA HIS A 222 7.40 12.63 13.52
C HIS A 222 6.97 12.44 14.98
N ARG A 223 6.86 13.54 15.76
CA ARG A 223 6.42 13.48 17.17
C ARG A 223 5.00 12.93 17.28
N ARG A 224 4.09 13.43 16.45
CA ARG A 224 2.69 12.99 16.46
C ARG A 224 2.58 11.51 16.05
N VAL A 225 3.32 11.09 15.03
CA VAL A 225 3.38 9.68 14.64
C VAL A 225 3.84 8.79 15.79
N THR A 226 4.87 9.21 16.54
CA THR A 226 5.35 8.44 17.71
C THR A 226 4.29 8.32 18.79
N ILE A 227 3.57 9.40 19.09
CA ILE A 227 2.51 9.40 20.11
C ILE A 227 1.34 8.51 19.68
N GLU A 228 0.87 8.66 18.44
CA GLU A 228 -0.24 7.87 17.91
C GLU A 228 0.12 6.36 17.88
N LEU A 229 1.30 6.01 17.38
CA LEU A 229 1.77 4.62 17.34
C LEU A 229 1.94 4.05 18.75
N GLY A 230 2.55 4.81 19.68
CA GLY A 230 2.73 4.39 21.07
C GLY A 230 1.39 4.13 21.77
N ALA A 231 0.38 4.98 21.54
CA ALA A 231 -0.96 4.78 22.08
C ALA A 231 -1.64 3.53 21.49
N GLN A 232 -1.51 3.28 20.16
CA GLN A 232 -2.04 2.08 19.53
C GLN A 232 -1.38 0.81 20.08
N VAL A 233 -0.05 0.81 20.26
CA VAL A 233 0.70 -0.31 20.86
C VAL A 233 0.24 -0.57 22.29
N ALA A 234 0.06 0.48 23.10
CA ALA A 234 -0.42 0.34 24.47
C ALA A 234 -1.83 -0.27 24.54
N ILE A 235 -2.74 0.15 23.67
CA ILE A 235 -4.09 -0.44 23.56
C ILE A 235 -4.01 -1.91 23.12
N MET A 236 -3.16 -2.23 22.13
CA MET A 236 -2.99 -3.62 21.68
C MET A 236 -2.44 -4.51 22.80
N ILE A 237 -1.47 -4.03 23.58
CA ILE A 237 -0.93 -4.76 24.75
C ILE A 237 -2.05 -5.00 25.78
N ALA A 238 -2.92 -4.00 26.04
CA ALA A 238 -4.05 -4.18 26.95
C ALA A 238 -5.04 -5.26 26.46
N PHE A 239 -5.38 -5.28 25.16
CA PHE A 239 -6.19 -6.36 24.57
C PHE A 239 -5.54 -7.73 24.71
N LEU A 240 -4.23 -7.83 24.48
CA LEU A 240 -3.50 -9.10 24.64
C LEU A 240 -3.40 -9.54 26.09
N ALA A 241 -3.27 -8.62 27.03
CA ALA A 241 -3.30 -8.94 28.46
C ALA A 241 -4.67 -9.49 28.89
N ILE A 242 -5.77 -8.87 28.40
CA ILE A 242 -7.15 -9.36 28.64
C ILE A 242 -7.35 -10.77 28.02
N ALA A 243 -6.84 -10.97 26.81
CA ALA A 243 -7.00 -12.24 26.10
C ALA A 243 -6.24 -13.41 26.76
N GLY A 244 -5.12 -13.14 27.39
CA GLY A 244 -4.19 -14.12 27.92
C GLY A 244 -3.40 -14.88 26.84
N PRO A 245 -2.21 -15.42 27.17
CA PRO A 245 -1.30 -16.04 26.19
C PRO A 245 -1.92 -17.19 25.38
N ALA A 246 -2.80 -17.98 25.98
CA ALA A 246 -3.47 -19.10 25.33
C ALA A 246 -4.35 -18.67 24.13
N ASN A 247 -4.78 -17.41 24.09
CA ASN A 247 -5.65 -16.90 23.03
C ASN A 247 -4.91 -16.01 22.00
N TRP A 248 -3.61 -15.69 22.17
CA TRP A 248 -2.89 -14.80 21.27
C TRP A 248 -2.87 -15.26 19.81
N LEU A 249 -2.79 -16.57 19.57
CA LEU A 249 -2.89 -17.12 18.21
C LEU A 249 -4.20 -16.67 17.53
N TRP A 250 -5.31 -16.73 18.27
CA TRP A 250 -6.65 -16.51 17.73
C TRP A 250 -7.05 -15.04 17.64
N VAL A 251 -6.55 -14.20 18.57
CA VAL A 251 -6.94 -12.77 18.64
C VAL A 251 -5.91 -11.81 18.06
N MET A 252 -4.68 -12.29 17.73
CA MET A 252 -3.62 -11.46 17.17
C MET A 252 -3.03 -12.08 15.91
N VAL A 253 -2.40 -13.26 15.99
CA VAL A 253 -1.62 -13.81 14.86
C VAL A 253 -2.52 -14.10 13.67
N LEU A 254 -3.61 -14.81 13.89
CA LEU A 254 -4.55 -15.17 12.83
C LEU A 254 -5.30 -13.95 12.26
N PRO A 255 -5.82 -13.01 13.07
CA PRO A 255 -6.34 -11.75 12.56
C PRO A 255 -5.35 -10.94 11.74
N ILE A 256 -4.10 -10.79 12.19
CA ILE A 256 -3.05 -10.09 11.43
C ILE A 256 -2.82 -10.77 10.07
N ALA A 257 -2.75 -12.10 10.03
CA ALA A 257 -2.60 -12.82 8.76
C ALA A 257 -3.79 -12.59 7.82
N ALA A 258 -5.02 -12.70 8.31
CA ALA A 258 -6.23 -12.54 7.50
C ALA A 258 -6.42 -11.10 6.99
N GLN A 259 -6.21 -10.08 7.84
CA GLN A 259 -6.29 -8.67 7.43
C GLN A 259 -5.20 -8.28 6.42
N ASN A 260 -3.95 -8.77 6.61
CA ASN A 260 -2.88 -8.55 5.66
C ASN A 260 -3.23 -9.18 4.30
N TYR A 261 -3.66 -10.45 4.29
CA TYR A 261 -4.06 -11.12 3.06
C TYR A 261 -5.11 -10.32 2.29
N LEU A 262 -6.15 -9.88 2.98
CA LEU A 262 -7.22 -9.11 2.36
C LEU A 262 -6.69 -7.80 1.75
N LEU A 263 -5.99 -6.97 2.51
CA LEU A 263 -5.50 -5.67 2.03
C LEU A 263 -4.39 -5.79 0.99
N VAL A 264 -3.33 -6.57 1.29
CA VAL A 264 -2.17 -6.70 0.39
C VAL A 264 -2.56 -7.30 -0.94
N SER A 265 -3.54 -8.24 -0.96
CA SER A 265 -4.01 -8.82 -2.22
C SER A 265 -4.65 -7.78 -3.16
N TYR A 266 -5.28 -6.73 -2.62
CA TYR A 266 -5.79 -5.62 -3.41
C TYR A 266 -4.69 -4.62 -3.78
N ILE A 267 -3.90 -4.16 -2.83
CA ILE A 267 -2.80 -3.21 -3.07
C ILE A 267 -1.88 -3.74 -4.17
N ALA A 268 -1.44 -5.01 -4.04
CA ALA A 268 -0.55 -5.61 -5.00
C ALA A 268 -1.18 -5.79 -6.39
N THR A 269 -2.46 -6.20 -6.48
CA THR A 269 -3.13 -6.32 -7.80
C THR A 269 -3.41 -4.99 -8.44
N ASN A 270 -3.64 -3.94 -7.65
CA ASN A 270 -3.98 -2.62 -8.17
C ASN A 270 -2.77 -1.85 -8.73
N HIS A 271 -1.54 -2.14 -8.25
CA HIS A 271 -0.35 -1.37 -8.64
C HIS A 271 0.80 -2.21 -9.19
N ASN A 272 1.09 -3.36 -8.57
CA ASN A 272 2.37 -4.04 -8.79
C ASN A 272 2.45 -4.86 -10.10
N LEU A 273 1.43 -4.82 -10.92
CA LEU A 273 1.44 -5.33 -12.30
C LEU A 273 1.67 -4.21 -13.32
N SER A 274 1.49 -2.95 -12.92
CA SER A 274 1.57 -1.77 -13.77
C SER A 274 3.01 -1.30 -13.98
N PRO A 275 3.32 -0.55 -15.06
CA PRO A 275 4.64 -0.01 -15.29
C PRO A 275 5.04 1.05 -14.27
N LEU A 276 6.36 1.29 -14.14
CA LEU A 276 6.88 2.49 -13.49
C LEU A 276 6.62 3.71 -14.38
N THR A 277 6.33 4.85 -13.76
CA THR A 277 6.02 6.09 -14.48
C THR A 277 6.84 7.27 -13.96
N SER A 278 7.11 8.25 -14.81
CA SER A 278 7.73 9.53 -14.42
C SER A 278 6.69 10.56 -13.99
N GLU A 279 5.49 10.47 -14.55
CA GLU A 279 4.31 11.27 -14.26
C GLU A 279 3.26 10.41 -13.59
N ASN A 280 2.38 11.00 -12.77
CA ASN A 280 1.28 10.26 -12.17
C ASN A 280 0.11 10.16 -13.16
N ASP A 281 0.10 9.07 -13.92
CA ASP A 281 -0.95 8.70 -14.88
C ASP A 281 -1.70 7.47 -14.37
N PRO A 282 -2.89 7.62 -13.74
CA PRO A 282 -3.62 6.52 -13.13
C PRO A 282 -4.06 5.41 -14.11
N LEU A 283 -4.24 5.73 -15.39
CA LEU A 283 -4.60 4.73 -16.39
C LEU A 283 -3.41 3.86 -16.79
N VAL A 284 -2.19 4.32 -16.53
CA VAL A 284 -0.95 3.59 -16.81
C VAL A 284 -0.41 2.90 -15.57
N ASN A 285 -0.41 3.58 -14.41
CA ASN A 285 0.25 3.10 -13.19
C ASN A 285 -0.68 2.39 -12.20
N SER A 286 -1.95 2.22 -12.55
CA SER A 286 -2.94 1.53 -11.72
C SER A 286 -3.80 0.58 -12.54
N LEU A 287 -4.40 -0.38 -11.86
CA LEU A 287 -5.28 -1.39 -12.44
C LEU A 287 -6.58 -1.47 -11.64
N THR A 288 -7.72 -1.46 -12.31
CA THR A 288 -9.00 -1.79 -11.71
C THR A 288 -9.21 -3.30 -11.73
N VAL A 289 -9.48 -3.89 -10.56
CA VAL A 289 -9.79 -5.31 -10.44
C VAL A 289 -11.25 -5.51 -10.02
N THR A 290 -11.94 -6.41 -10.70
CA THR A 290 -13.36 -6.69 -10.46
C THR A 290 -13.57 -8.05 -9.78
N ASN A 291 -14.63 -8.15 -9.00
CA ASN A 291 -15.04 -9.35 -8.28
C ASN A 291 -16.56 -9.58 -8.43
N HIS A 292 -17.03 -10.66 -7.81
CA HIS A 292 -18.46 -10.88 -7.62
C HIS A 292 -19.06 -9.72 -6.78
N PRO A 293 -20.27 -9.22 -7.08
CA PRO A 293 -20.88 -8.06 -6.41
C PRO A 293 -20.90 -8.12 -4.88
N VAL A 294 -21.06 -9.29 -4.29
CA VAL A 294 -21.02 -9.48 -2.83
C VAL A 294 -19.62 -9.18 -2.29
N ILE A 295 -18.57 -9.62 -2.99
CA ILE A 295 -17.19 -9.33 -2.59
C ILE A 295 -16.90 -7.84 -2.76
N GLU A 296 -17.34 -7.21 -3.86
CA GLU A 296 -17.19 -5.76 -4.06
C GLU A 296 -17.87 -4.95 -2.94
N PHE A 297 -19.08 -5.36 -2.52
CA PHE A 297 -19.78 -4.74 -1.40
C PHE A 297 -19.00 -4.88 -0.09
N LEU A 298 -18.57 -6.11 0.25
CA LEU A 298 -17.83 -6.38 1.49
C LEU A 298 -16.44 -5.71 1.51
N THR A 299 -15.82 -5.49 0.35
CA THR A 299 -14.53 -4.79 0.22
C THR A 299 -14.70 -3.32 -0.16
N LEU A 300 -15.90 -2.77 0.02
CA LEU A 300 -16.25 -1.36 -0.17
C LEU A 300 -15.90 -0.82 -1.57
N ASN A 301 -15.96 -1.67 -2.59
CA ASN A 301 -15.56 -1.36 -3.98
C ASN A 301 -14.08 -0.97 -4.15
N PHE A 302 -13.19 -1.38 -3.23
CA PHE A 302 -11.78 -1.01 -3.25
C PHE A 302 -11.04 -1.47 -4.52
N GLY A 303 -11.57 -2.46 -5.23
CA GLY A 303 -11.04 -2.92 -6.51
C GLY A 303 -11.10 -1.89 -7.65
N TYR A 304 -12.00 -0.91 -7.58
CA TYR A 304 -12.11 0.21 -8.54
C TYR A 304 -11.03 1.26 -8.26
N HIS A 305 -9.81 0.91 -8.55
CA HIS A 305 -8.65 1.64 -8.03
C HIS A 305 -8.14 2.76 -8.94
N VAL A 306 -8.27 2.61 -10.25
CA VAL A 306 -8.03 3.70 -11.22
C VAL A 306 -9.00 4.86 -10.94
N GLU A 307 -10.28 4.53 -10.70
CA GLU A 307 -11.34 5.48 -10.34
C GLU A 307 -11.00 6.22 -9.05
N HIS A 308 -10.49 5.47 -8.06
CA HIS A 308 -10.05 6.03 -6.79
C HIS A 308 -8.86 6.98 -6.97
N HIS A 309 -7.82 6.61 -7.72
CA HIS A 309 -6.69 7.51 -7.99
C HIS A 309 -7.08 8.76 -8.77
N LEU A 310 -8.07 8.66 -9.65
CA LEU A 310 -8.62 9.82 -10.34
C LEU A 310 -9.42 10.73 -9.42
N PHE A 311 -10.23 10.16 -8.52
CA PHE A 311 -11.15 10.90 -7.65
C PHE A 311 -11.10 10.37 -6.19
N PRO A 312 -9.99 10.52 -5.46
CA PRO A 312 -9.83 9.91 -4.14
C PRO A 312 -10.80 10.43 -3.08
N THR A 313 -11.32 11.65 -3.25
CA THR A 313 -12.31 12.25 -2.34
C THR A 313 -13.76 11.86 -2.68
N VAL A 314 -13.98 11.08 -3.73
CA VAL A 314 -15.29 10.56 -4.10
C VAL A 314 -15.54 9.25 -3.36
N SER A 315 -16.77 9.09 -2.82
CA SER A 315 -17.13 7.84 -2.16
C SER A 315 -17.13 6.66 -3.14
N PRO A 316 -16.50 5.52 -2.80
CA PRO A 316 -16.48 4.32 -3.65
C PRO A 316 -17.85 3.74 -4.01
N VAL A 317 -18.92 4.18 -3.39
CA VAL A 317 -20.28 3.82 -3.83
C VAL A 317 -20.57 4.29 -5.25
N HIS A 318 -19.89 5.34 -5.70
CA HIS A 318 -19.98 5.91 -7.04
C HIS A 318 -18.93 5.34 -8.02
N ALA A 319 -18.03 4.47 -7.57
CA ALA A 319 -16.94 3.93 -8.39
C ALA A 319 -17.45 3.33 -9.71
N LYS A 320 -18.58 2.62 -9.69
CA LYS A 320 -19.19 2.04 -10.90
C LYS A 320 -19.69 3.08 -11.92
N LYS A 321 -20.03 4.31 -11.48
CA LYS A 321 -20.36 5.41 -12.40
C LYS A 321 -19.11 5.91 -13.11
N ILE A 322 -18.03 6.11 -12.36
CA ILE A 322 -16.73 6.54 -12.89
C ILE A 322 -16.17 5.46 -13.83
N HIS A 323 -16.27 4.20 -13.45
CA HIS A 323 -15.90 3.04 -14.27
C HIS A 323 -16.58 3.05 -15.65
N LYS A 324 -17.91 3.27 -15.69
CA LYS A 324 -18.65 3.37 -16.94
C LYS A 324 -18.19 4.55 -17.79
N ALA A 325 -17.91 5.70 -17.18
CA ALA A 325 -17.41 6.87 -17.89
C ALA A 325 -16.00 6.63 -18.46
N LEU A 326 -15.13 5.94 -17.72
CA LEU A 326 -13.80 5.54 -18.20
C LEU A 326 -13.86 4.57 -19.38
N LEU A 327 -14.73 3.55 -19.33
CA LEU A 327 -14.93 2.62 -20.44
C LEU A 327 -15.46 3.33 -21.69
N ALA A 328 -16.30 4.34 -21.53
CA ALA A 328 -16.85 5.10 -22.66
C ALA A 328 -15.81 6.04 -23.29
N LYS A 329 -14.95 6.70 -22.48
CA LYS A 329 -14.03 7.74 -22.95
C LYS A 329 -12.63 7.21 -23.29
N PHE A 330 -12.14 6.21 -22.54
CA PHE A 330 -10.78 5.70 -22.63
C PHE A 330 -10.70 4.17 -22.72
N PRO A 331 -11.49 3.53 -23.63
CA PRO A 331 -11.61 2.07 -23.67
C PRO A 331 -10.31 1.33 -23.98
N GLN A 332 -9.33 1.98 -24.61
CA GLN A 332 -8.04 1.38 -24.97
C GLN A 332 -6.99 1.56 -23.86
N GLU A 333 -7.04 2.69 -23.14
CA GLU A 333 -6.08 3.01 -22.08
C GLU A 333 -6.49 2.45 -20.73
N TYR A 334 -7.79 2.40 -20.45
CA TYR A 334 -8.32 1.97 -19.16
C TYR A 334 -8.28 0.45 -18.99
N LYS A 335 -7.48 -0.02 -18.05
CA LYS A 335 -7.21 -1.44 -17.82
C LYS A 335 -8.06 -1.99 -16.69
N VAL A 336 -8.77 -3.06 -17.00
CA VAL A 336 -9.67 -3.77 -16.07
C VAL A 336 -9.48 -5.27 -16.22
N MET A 337 -9.39 -5.99 -15.11
CA MET A 337 -9.42 -7.45 -15.14
C MET A 337 -10.05 -8.06 -13.89
N PRO A 338 -10.57 -9.31 -13.95
CA PRO A 338 -10.98 -10.03 -12.76
C PRO A 338 -9.83 -10.21 -11.79
N LYS A 339 -10.08 -10.00 -10.47
CA LYS A 339 -9.05 -10.08 -9.44
C LYS A 339 -8.28 -11.39 -9.44
N TRP A 340 -8.94 -12.51 -9.69
CA TRP A 340 -8.26 -13.80 -9.75
C TRP A 340 -7.22 -13.89 -10.87
N LYS A 341 -7.48 -13.23 -12.03
CA LYS A 341 -6.49 -13.13 -13.13
C LYS A 341 -5.31 -12.25 -12.73
N ALA A 342 -5.56 -11.14 -12.06
CA ALA A 342 -4.52 -10.27 -11.53
C ALA A 342 -3.65 -11.00 -10.49
N MET A 343 -4.26 -11.75 -9.57
CA MET A 343 -3.54 -12.60 -8.62
C MET A 343 -2.68 -13.66 -9.31
N LYS A 344 -3.22 -14.34 -10.34
CA LYS A 344 -2.44 -15.28 -11.15
C LYS A 344 -1.24 -14.60 -11.82
N ALA A 345 -1.43 -13.40 -12.40
CA ALA A 345 -0.36 -12.64 -13.03
C ALA A 345 0.73 -12.24 -12.02
N LEU A 346 0.36 -11.83 -10.79
CA LEU A 346 1.33 -11.54 -9.72
C LEU A 346 2.24 -12.72 -9.39
N TYR A 347 1.69 -13.94 -9.33
CA TYR A 347 2.47 -15.14 -9.05
C TYR A 347 3.26 -15.65 -10.27
N SER A 348 2.85 -15.28 -11.48
CA SER A 348 3.51 -15.67 -12.72
C SER A 348 4.65 -14.75 -13.16
N THR A 349 4.78 -13.56 -12.54
CA THR A 349 5.78 -12.55 -12.90
C THR A 349 6.52 -12.03 -11.67
N PRO A 350 7.84 -11.82 -11.71
CA PRO A 350 8.63 -11.34 -10.56
C PRO A 350 8.35 -9.87 -10.25
N ARG A 351 8.68 -9.46 -9.00
CA ARG A 351 8.47 -8.08 -8.51
C ARG A 351 9.78 -7.26 -8.55
N ILE A 352 10.56 -7.37 -9.63
CA ILE A 352 11.76 -6.56 -9.86
C ILE A 352 11.65 -5.93 -11.26
N TYR A 353 11.76 -4.61 -11.32
CA TYR A 353 11.71 -3.89 -12.59
C TYR A 353 13.07 -3.93 -13.30
N LYS A 354 13.10 -4.37 -14.57
CA LYS A 354 14.25 -4.23 -15.47
C LYS A 354 14.35 -2.80 -15.98
N ASN A 355 13.23 -2.27 -16.42
CA ASN A 355 13.00 -0.90 -16.87
C ASN A 355 11.56 -0.46 -16.53
N ALA A 356 11.10 0.67 -17.05
CA ALA A 356 9.78 1.18 -16.74
C ALA A 356 8.63 0.22 -17.13
N LYS A 357 8.76 -0.51 -18.23
CA LYS A 357 7.68 -1.33 -18.83
C LYS A 357 7.92 -2.85 -18.72
N SER A 358 9.01 -3.30 -18.11
CA SER A 358 9.30 -4.73 -17.99
C SER A 358 9.84 -5.13 -16.64
N LEU A 359 9.46 -6.31 -16.21
CA LEU A 359 9.90 -7.00 -15.01
C LEU A 359 10.99 -8.01 -15.37
N ILE A 360 11.82 -8.39 -14.42
CA ILE A 360 12.89 -9.37 -14.61
C ILE A 360 13.02 -10.26 -13.38
N HIS A 361 13.16 -11.56 -13.60
CA HIS A 361 13.59 -12.46 -12.55
C HIS A 361 15.12 -12.31 -12.35
N PRO A 362 15.58 -11.86 -11.18
CA PRO A 362 16.98 -11.44 -11.01
C PRO A 362 17.99 -12.57 -11.09
N GLU A 363 17.58 -13.83 -10.91
CA GLU A 363 18.44 -15.01 -10.95
C GLU A 363 18.41 -15.69 -12.34
N THR A 364 17.21 -15.87 -12.92
CA THR A 364 17.06 -16.53 -14.24
C THR A 364 17.19 -15.58 -15.41
N LEU A 365 17.15 -14.26 -15.15
CA LEU A 365 17.16 -13.19 -16.14
C LEU A 365 15.97 -13.20 -17.12
N GLN A 366 14.98 -14.04 -16.89
CA GLN A 366 13.75 -14.06 -17.67
C GLN A 366 13.00 -12.73 -17.50
N THR A 367 12.52 -12.18 -18.60
CA THR A 367 11.80 -10.89 -18.64
C THR A 367 10.34 -11.09 -18.94
N PHE A 368 9.52 -10.17 -18.39
CA PHE A 368 8.06 -10.15 -18.51
C PHE A 368 7.62 -8.72 -18.73
N ASP A 369 6.59 -8.51 -19.53
CA ASP A 369 6.00 -7.19 -19.69
C ASP A 369 5.10 -6.85 -18.48
N THR A 370 5.02 -5.56 -18.17
CA THR A 370 3.97 -5.03 -17.28
C THR A 370 2.63 -5.01 -18.01
N ILE A 371 1.54 -4.88 -17.27
CA ILE A 371 0.18 -4.82 -17.85
C ILE A 371 -0.08 -3.43 -18.41
#